data_5054f02006d7b347d8796288e61741bb
#
_entry.id   5054f02006d7b347d8796288e61741bb
#
_cell.length_a   1.000
_cell.length_b   1.000
_cell.length_c   1.000
_cell.angle_alpha   90.00
_cell.angle_beta   90.00
_cell.angle_gamma   90.00
#
_symmetry.space_group_name_H-M   'P 1'
#
loop_
_entity.id
_entity.type
_entity.pdbx_description
1 polymer ?
#
loop_
_entity_poly.entity_id
_entity_poly.type
_entity_poly.pdbx_seq_one_letter_code
_entity_poly.pdbx_strand_id
1 'polypeptide(L)'
;MEGGAAMASWMIHLRIADKLLDRIPDLAPIEFIMGNMAPDSGVPNEDWSAYSPSTAVSHYREDNGSGKKAINLNTYIGQYFTPARRSGYTEGQYSFYLGYLTHLMADVLWSDQVANPARKKYAREFADHGQKFWSTIKEDWYDLDFLYLKKHPGFRAFRAYLGSVGFQNTFLDFFAPDAFDNRREYITSFYLQPNNHLDREYPYLTEADADRFVDYAVTEILSRLEELP
;
A
#
# COMPACT_ATOMS: atom_id res chain seq x y z
N MET A 1 -0.54 17.22 13.68
CA MET A 1 -0.93 16.10 12.80
C MET A 1 -0.23 16.32 11.48
N GLU A 2 0.77 15.53 11.19
CA GLU A 2 1.39 15.52 9.86
C GLU A 2 0.27 15.13 8.88
N GLY A 3 -0.03 16.03 7.94
CA GLY A 3 -1.02 15.79 6.89
C GLY A 3 -0.55 14.63 6.03
N GLY A 4 -0.88 13.40 6.44
CA GLY A 4 -0.55 12.21 5.69
C GLY A 4 -1.08 12.36 4.27
N ALA A 5 -0.23 12.18 3.27
CA ALA A 5 -0.70 11.95 1.92
C ALA A 5 -1.73 10.82 2.00
N ALA A 6 -2.86 10.98 1.34
CA ALA A 6 -3.84 9.91 1.26
C ALA A 6 -3.23 8.81 0.40
N MET A 7 -2.74 7.75 1.05
CA MET A 7 -2.17 6.55 0.44
C MET A 7 -3.30 5.61 0.03
N ALA A 8 -3.01 4.67 -0.86
CA ALA A 8 -3.96 3.65 -1.27
C ALA A 8 -4.41 2.79 -0.06
N SER A 9 -5.58 2.15 -0.17
CA SER A 9 -6.01 1.21 0.85
C SER A 9 -5.26 -0.12 0.75
N TRP A 10 -5.22 -0.88 1.84
CA TRP A 10 -4.55 -2.19 1.88
C TRP A 10 -5.08 -3.16 0.81
N MET A 11 -6.38 -3.10 0.53
CA MET A 11 -6.97 -3.96 -0.50
C MET A 11 -6.51 -3.56 -1.90
N ILE A 12 -6.35 -2.27 -2.18
CA ILE A 12 -5.78 -1.80 -3.46
C ILE A 12 -4.36 -2.35 -3.65
N HIS A 13 -3.53 -2.31 -2.61
CA HIS A 13 -2.18 -2.89 -2.65
C HIS A 13 -2.21 -4.40 -2.92
N LEU A 14 -3.07 -5.14 -2.21
CA LEU A 14 -3.22 -6.58 -2.43
C LEU A 14 -3.74 -6.92 -3.83
N ARG A 15 -4.67 -6.13 -4.39
CA ARG A 15 -5.19 -6.31 -5.76
C ARG A 15 -4.10 -6.09 -6.81
N ILE A 16 -3.25 -5.08 -6.61
CA ILE A 16 -2.10 -4.82 -7.47
C ILE A 16 -1.10 -5.98 -7.36
N ALA A 17 -0.76 -6.41 -6.13
CA ALA A 17 0.16 -7.52 -5.90
C ALA A 17 -0.33 -8.82 -6.55
N ASP A 18 -1.63 -9.13 -6.48
CA ASP A 18 -2.23 -10.32 -7.10
C ASP A 18 -2.04 -10.35 -8.61
N LYS A 19 -2.28 -9.21 -9.28
CA LYS A 19 -2.09 -9.09 -10.73
C LYS A 19 -0.62 -9.09 -11.14
N LEU A 20 0.28 -8.55 -10.33
CA LEU A 20 1.72 -8.57 -10.59
C LEU A 20 2.30 -9.98 -10.47
N LEU A 21 1.82 -10.80 -9.52
CA LEU A 21 2.19 -12.21 -9.40
C LEU A 21 1.87 -13.04 -10.64
N ASP A 22 0.86 -12.65 -11.42
CA ASP A 22 0.53 -13.32 -12.69
C ASP A 22 1.41 -12.85 -13.87
N ARG A 23 2.15 -11.76 -13.70
CA ARG A 23 2.92 -11.11 -14.78
C ARG A 23 4.43 -11.20 -14.60
N ILE A 24 4.89 -11.31 -13.34
CA ILE A 24 6.32 -11.38 -13.02
C ILE A 24 6.64 -12.84 -12.66
N PRO A 25 7.44 -13.53 -13.48
CA PRO A 25 7.83 -14.92 -13.19
C PRO A 25 8.75 -15.03 -11.97
N ASP A 26 8.87 -16.23 -11.43
CA ASP A 26 9.86 -16.63 -10.43
C ASP A 26 9.82 -15.77 -9.15
N LEU A 27 8.63 -15.31 -8.74
CA LEU A 27 8.43 -14.67 -7.44
C LEU A 27 8.00 -15.69 -6.38
N ALA A 28 8.56 -15.60 -5.19
CA ALA A 28 8.05 -16.24 -3.97
C ALA A 28 6.76 -15.48 -3.53
N PRO A 29 5.55 -16.07 -3.70
CA PRO A 29 4.31 -15.29 -3.59
C PRO A 29 4.06 -14.74 -2.19
N ILE A 30 4.44 -15.49 -1.14
CA ILE A 30 4.24 -15.08 0.26
C ILE A 30 5.13 -13.88 0.56
N GLU A 31 6.42 -13.96 0.26
CA GLU A 31 7.37 -12.89 0.50
C GLU A 31 7.03 -11.64 -0.30
N PHE A 32 6.57 -11.80 -1.55
CA PHE A 32 6.13 -10.68 -2.38
C PHE A 32 4.90 -9.96 -1.77
N ILE A 33 3.88 -10.72 -1.35
CA ILE A 33 2.68 -10.16 -0.72
C ILE A 33 3.02 -9.50 0.63
N MET A 34 3.83 -10.16 1.45
CA MET A 34 4.26 -9.62 2.74
C MET A 34 5.12 -8.36 2.55
N GLY A 35 6.02 -8.37 1.57
CA GLY A 35 6.79 -7.19 1.18
C GLY A 35 5.90 -6.03 0.71
N ASN A 36 4.88 -6.34 -0.10
CA ASN A 36 3.92 -5.35 -0.57
C ASN A 36 3.10 -4.72 0.58
N MET A 37 2.85 -5.43 1.67
CA MET A 37 2.13 -4.92 2.84
C MET A 37 3.04 -4.33 3.93
N ALA A 38 4.35 -4.58 3.85
CA ALA A 38 5.31 -4.21 4.88
C ALA A 38 5.44 -2.70 5.15
N PRO A 39 5.37 -1.77 4.18
CA PRO A 39 5.46 -0.33 4.45
C PRO A 39 4.45 0.16 5.49
N ASP A 40 3.28 -0.44 5.53
CA ASP A 40 2.19 -0.10 6.46
C ASP A 40 2.30 -0.78 7.84
N SER A 41 3.39 -1.49 8.12
CA SER A 41 3.55 -2.26 9.36
C SER A 41 4.09 -1.45 10.55
N GLY A 42 4.15 -0.12 10.45
CA GLY A 42 4.45 0.73 11.61
C GLY A 42 3.40 0.57 12.72
N VAL A 43 3.87 0.47 13.97
CA VAL A 43 3.01 0.39 15.14
C VAL A 43 2.55 1.80 15.51
N PRO A 44 1.23 2.08 15.58
CA PRO A 44 0.74 3.38 16.01
C PRO A 44 0.97 3.59 17.51
N ASN A 45 1.16 4.85 17.90
CA ASN A 45 1.04 5.25 19.31
C ASN A 45 -0.44 5.24 19.75
N GLU A 46 -0.69 5.48 21.06
CA GLU A 46 -2.03 5.35 21.65
C GLU A 46 -3.12 6.20 20.97
N ASP A 47 -2.76 7.41 20.49
CA ASP A 47 -3.71 8.33 19.83
C ASP A 47 -3.65 8.29 18.29
N TRP A 48 -2.90 7.36 17.71
CA TRP A 48 -2.70 7.19 16.26
C TRP A 48 -2.11 8.41 15.55
N SER A 49 -1.47 9.31 16.31
CA SER A 49 -0.83 10.52 15.71
C SER A 49 0.54 10.25 15.12
N ALA A 50 1.20 9.16 15.54
CA ALA A 50 2.54 8.77 15.08
C ALA A 50 2.66 7.25 14.99
N TYR A 51 3.66 6.80 14.24
CA TYR A 51 3.96 5.37 14.02
C TYR A 51 5.44 5.09 14.31
N SER A 52 5.76 3.88 14.71
CA SER A 52 7.13 3.38 14.86
C SER A 52 7.34 2.11 14.02
N PRO A 53 8.19 2.14 12.98
CA PRO A 53 8.87 3.33 12.46
C PRO A 53 7.88 4.37 11.92
N SER A 54 8.31 5.64 11.84
CA SER A 54 7.47 6.69 11.26
C SER A 54 7.18 6.42 9.78
N THR A 55 6.07 6.96 9.26
CA THR A 55 5.74 6.84 7.83
C THR A 55 6.80 7.47 6.93
N ALA A 56 7.57 8.44 7.45
CA ALA A 56 8.71 8.99 6.72
C ALA A 56 9.81 7.95 6.50
N VAL A 57 10.04 7.07 7.47
CA VAL A 57 11.01 5.97 7.38
C VAL A 57 10.44 4.84 6.51
N SER A 58 9.27 4.32 6.87
CA SER A 58 8.71 3.15 6.19
C SER A 58 8.28 3.42 4.74
N HIS A 59 7.95 4.66 4.39
CA HIS A 59 7.59 5.02 3.01
C HIS A 59 8.66 5.85 2.30
N TYR A 60 9.88 5.93 2.84
CA TYR A 60 10.99 6.67 2.21
C TYR A 60 10.60 8.10 1.82
N ARG A 61 9.88 8.80 2.72
CA ARG A 61 9.38 10.15 2.45
C ARG A 61 10.43 11.19 2.81
N GLU A 62 10.93 11.86 1.80
CA GLU A 62 11.94 12.89 1.88
C GLU A 62 11.39 14.24 1.42
N ASP A 63 12.04 15.34 1.81
CA ASP A 63 11.71 16.67 1.29
C ASP A 63 12.03 16.72 -0.22
N ASN A 64 11.04 17.05 -1.01
CA ASN A 64 11.18 17.18 -2.47
C ASN A 64 11.66 18.56 -2.92
N GLY A 65 12.23 19.37 -2.00
CA GLY A 65 12.68 20.73 -2.27
C GLY A 65 11.59 21.80 -2.23
N SER A 66 10.33 21.43 -2.01
CA SER A 66 9.20 22.36 -1.85
C SER A 66 8.71 22.46 -0.41
N GLY A 67 9.45 21.92 0.55
CA GLY A 67 9.03 21.79 1.95
C GLY A 67 7.95 20.74 2.19
N LYS A 68 7.66 19.88 1.20
CA LYS A 68 6.74 18.76 1.33
C LYS A 68 7.48 17.44 1.22
N LYS A 69 7.13 16.51 2.10
CA LYS A 69 7.69 15.16 2.04
C LYS A 69 6.94 14.34 1.00
N ALA A 70 7.67 13.74 0.06
CA ALA A 70 7.17 12.80 -0.96
C ALA A 70 7.96 11.49 -0.90
N ILE A 71 7.36 10.41 -1.39
CA ILE A 71 8.05 9.12 -1.50
C ILE A 71 9.19 9.27 -2.52
N ASN A 72 10.42 8.95 -2.09
CA ASN A 72 11.58 8.93 -2.96
C ASN A 72 11.92 7.48 -3.34
N LEU A 73 11.41 7.05 -4.48
CA LEU A 73 11.66 5.71 -5.01
C LEU A 73 13.15 5.47 -5.28
N ASN A 74 13.90 6.50 -5.71
CA ASN A 74 15.32 6.35 -6.02
C ASN A 74 16.15 6.01 -4.77
N THR A 75 15.80 6.55 -3.60
CA THR A 75 16.44 6.17 -2.34
C THR A 75 16.24 4.68 -2.04
N TYR A 76 15.01 4.19 -2.17
CA TYR A 76 14.72 2.77 -1.97
C TYR A 76 15.43 1.89 -3.01
N ILE A 77 15.34 2.23 -4.29
CA ILE A 77 15.99 1.49 -5.38
C ILE A 77 17.50 1.46 -5.19
N GLY A 78 18.12 2.59 -4.86
CA GLY A 78 19.57 2.67 -4.59
C GLY A 78 20.00 1.85 -3.39
N GLN A 79 19.12 1.63 -2.41
CA GLN A 79 19.41 0.83 -1.22
C GLN A 79 19.26 -0.68 -1.47
N TYR A 80 18.25 -1.12 -2.25
CA TYR A 80 17.91 -2.55 -2.37
C TYR A 80 18.08 -3.13 -3.79
N PHE A 81 18.16 -2.33 -4.84
CA PHE A 81 18.16 -2.83 -6.22
C PHE A 81 19.47 -2.57 -6.98
N THR A 82 20.58 -2.31 -6.27
CA THR A 82 21.89 -2.27 -6.95
C THR A 82 22.23 -3.66 -7.49
N PRO A 83 22.97 -3.76 -8.64
CA PRO A 83 23.38 -5.07 -9.19
C PRO A 83 24.12 -5.96 -8.18
N ALA A 84 24.97 -5.37 -7.33
CA ALA A 84 25.71 -6.12 -6.30
C ALA A 84 24.79 -6.73 -5.24
N ARG A 85 23.71 -6.04 -4.84
CA ARG A 85 22.74 -6.59 -3.89
C ARG A 85 21.85 -7.63 -4.52
N ARG A 86 21.33 -7.37 -5.72
CA ARG A 86 20.45 -8.30 -6.44
C ARG A 86 21.10 -9.66 -6.67
N SER A 87 22.39 -9.71 -7.02
CA SER A 87 23.13 -10.95 -7.22
C SER A 87 23.30 -11.80 -5.96
N GLY A 88 23.12 -11.22 -4.77
CA GLY A 88 23.23 -11.92 -3.49
C GLY A 88 21.89 -12.32 -2.87
N TYR A 89 20.77 -11.94 -3.46
CA TYR A 89 19.45 -12.24 -2.90
C TYR A 89 19.02 -13.69 -3.16
N THR A 90 18.39 -14.29 -2.17
CA THR A 90 17.51 -15.44 -2.40
C THR A 90 16.26 -14.98 -3.16
N GLU A 91 15.52 -15.91 -3.77
CA GLU A 91 14.24 -15.66 -4.39
C GLU A 91 13.27 -14.95 -3.43
N GLY A 92 13.18 -15.41 -2.18
CA GLY A 92 12.33 -14.79 -1.15
C GLY A 92 12.76 -13.35 -0.81
N GLN A 93 14.05 -13.08 -0.67
CA GLN A 93 14.55 -11.73 -0.43
C GLN A 93 14.26 -10.78 -1.59
N TYR A 94 14.52 -11.22 -2.81
CA TYR A 94 14.19 -10.43 -4.00
C TYR A 94 12.68 -10.13 -4.08
N SER A 95 11.86 -11.16 -3.88
CA SER A 95 10.41 -11.04 -3.90
C SER A 95 9.88 -10.08 -2.83
N PHE A 96 10.42 -10.15 -1.61
CA PHE A 96 10.04 -9.24 -0.54
C PHE A 96 10.38 -7.78 -0.87
N TYR A 97 11.63 -7.51 -1.29
CA TYR A 97 12.04 -6.15 -1.62
C TYR A 97 11.29 -5.62 -2.85
N LEU A 98 10.99 -6.48 -3.83
CA LEU A 98 10.20 -6.10 -4.98
C LEU A 98 8.75 -5.78 -4.58
N GLY A 99 8.15 -6.59 -3.73
CA GLY A 99 6.82 -6.32 -3.16
C GLY A 99 6.76 -4.96 -2.47
N TYR A 100 7.77 -4.65 -1.64
CA TYR A 100 7.89 -3.36 -0.97
C TYR A 100 7.98 -2.19 -1.96
N LEU A 101 8.81 -2.33 -3.00
CA LEU A 101 8.92 -1.32 -4.06
C LEU A 101 7.58 -1.10 -4.77
N THR A 102 6.85 -2.16 -5.07
CA THR A 102 5.54 -2.04 -5.76
C THR A 102 4.50 -1.34 -4.90
N HIS A 103 4.52 -1.50 -3.57
CA HIS A 103 3.71 -0.70 -2.66
C HIS A 103 4.04 0.80 -2.78
N LEU A 104 5.32 1.17 -2.65
CA LEU A 104 5.74 2.56 -2.74
C LEU A 104 5.35 3.19 -4.09
N MET A 105 5.52 2.44 -5.20
CA MET A 105 5.09 2.87 -6.52
C MET A 105 3.56 3.08 -6.60
N ALA A 106 2.78 2.14 -6.03
CA ALA A 106 1.33 2.24 -6.00
C ALA A 106 0.85 3.49 -5.23
N ASP A 107 1.49 3.83 -4.13
CA ASP A 107 1.18 5.03 -3.35
C ASP A 107 1.50 6.33 -4.09
N VAL A 108 2.62 6.38 -4.83
CA VAL A 108 2.92 7.52 -5.71
C VAL A 108 1.83 7.67 -6.77
N LEU A 109 1.47 6.59 -7.45
CA LEU A 109 0.44 6.59 -8.48
C LEU A 109 -0.95 6.94 -7.91
N TRP A 110 -1.30 6.41 -6.73
CA TRP A 110 -2.55 6.76 -6.03
C TRP A 110 -2.62 8.24 -5.69
N SER A 111 -1.52 8.78 -5.16
CA SER A 111 -1.43 10.21 -4.87
C SER A 111 -1.72 11.05 -6.10
N ASP A 112 -1.16 10.68 -7.26
CA ASP A 112 -1.27 11.45 -8.50
C ASP A 112 -2.63 11.27 -9.19
N GLN A 113 -3.16 10.04 -9.22
CA GLN A 113 -4.36 9.71 -10.00
C GLN A 113 -5.66 9.81 -9.21
N VAL A 114 -5.61 9.67 -7.88
CA VAL A 114 -6.80 9.63 -7.02
C VAL A 114 -6.80 10.75 -5.98
N ALA A 115 -5.77 10.81 -5.13
CA ALA A 115 -5.80 11.70 -3.98
C ALA A 115 -5.68 13.19 -4.35
N ASN A 116 -4.72 13.55 -5.22
CA ASN A 116 -4.55 14.94 -5.67
C ASN A 116 -5.73 15.43 -6.52
N PRO A 117 -6.28 14.66 -7.48
CA PRO A 117 -7.51 15.00 -8.17
C PRO A 117 -8.71 15.20 -7.23
N ALA A 118 -8.91 14.31 -6.25
CA ALA A 118 -9.96 14.45 -5.25
C ALA A 118 -9.79 15.75 -4.44
N ARG A 119 -8.57 16.07 -3.99
CA ARG A 119 -8.29 17.32 -3.28
C ARG A 119 -8.60 18.55 -4.10
N LYS A 120 -8.36 18.53 -5.42
CA LYS A 120 -8.70 19.64 -6.33
C LYS A 120 -10.20 19.73 -6.54
N LYS A 121 -10.87 18.61 -6.79
CA LYS A 121 -12.32 18.53 -7.03
C LYS A 121 -13.12 19.03 -5.84
N TYR A 122 -12.70 18.65 -4.62
CA TYR A 122 -13.38 18.97 -3.36
C TYR A 122 -12.64 20.06 -2.55
N ALA A 123 -12.01 21.02 -3.26
CA ALA A 123 -11.19 22.06 -2.62
C ALA A 123 -11.96 22.91 -1.60
N ARG A 124 -13.29 23.12 -1.82
CA ARG A 124 -14.16 23.86 -0.91
C ARG A 124 -14.39 23.10 0.39
N GLU A 125 -14.72 21.82 0.30
CA GLU A 125 -14.92 20.93 1.46
C GLU A 125 -13.63 20.80 2.27
N PHE A 126 -12.48 20.73 1.61
CA PHE A 126 -11.18 20.78 2.29
C PHE A 126 -10.89 22.13 2.95
N ALA A 127 -11.36 23.25 2.40
CA ALA A 127 -11.22 24.56 3.03
C ALA A 127 -12.09 24.66 4.29
N ASP A 128 -13.31 24.09 4.26
CA ASP A 128 -14.29 24.15 5.36
C ASP A 128 -13.95 23.14 6.49
N HIS A 129 -13.47 21.94 6.16
CA HIS A 129 -13.29 20.83 7.09
C HIS A 129 -11.82 20.41 7.30
N GLY A 130 -10.90 20.97 6.53
CA GLY A 130 -9.46 20.66 6.60
C GLY A 130 -9.17 19.19 6.34
N GLN A 131 -8.17 18.65 7.06
CA GLN A 131 -7.75 17.25 6.91
C GLN A 131 -8.82 16.23 7.35
N LYS A 132 -9.81 16.64 8.15
CA LYS A 132 -10.91 15.77 8.58
C LYS A 132 -11.77 15.28 7.42
N PHE A 133 -11.84 16.04 6.31
CA PHE A 133 -12.58 15.62 5.14
C PHE A 133 -12.04 14.35 4.48
N TRP A 134 -10.75 14.02 4.71
CA TRP A 134 -10.21 12.73 4.28
C TRP A 134 -10.92 11.54 4.91
N SER A 135 -11.41 11.64 6.14
CA SER A 135 -12.17 10.55 6.77
C SER A 135 -13.43 10.23 5.96
N THR A 136 -14.16 11.26 5.51
CA THR A 136 -15.36 11.08 4.68
C THR A 136 -15.03 10.44 3.32
N ILE A 137 -13.96 10.91 2.64
CA ILE A 137 -13.54 10.30 1.36
C ILE A 137 -13.12 8.85 1.55
N LYS A 138 -12.40 8.54 2.64
CA LYS A 138 -11.90 7.20 2.93
C LYS A 138 -13.01 6.22 3.32
N GLU A 139 -14.18 6.65 3.73
CA GLU A 139 -15.34 5.77 3.92
C GLU A 139 -15.68 5.03 2.62
N ASP A 140 -15.69 5.73 1.48
CA ASP A 140 -15.89 5.08 0.17
C ASP A 140 -14.76 4.08 -0.14
N TRP A 141 -13.51 4.44 0.14
CA TRP A 141 -12.38 3.58 -0.15
C TRP A 141 -12.44 2.26 0.62
N TYR A 142 -12.70 2.33 1.93
CA TYR A 142 -12.80 1.13 2.76
C TYR A 142 -14.05 0.30 2.46
N ASP A 143 -15.19 0.94 2.21
CA ASP A 143 -16.40 0.20 1.85
C ASP A 143 -16.24 -0.52 0.49
N LEU A 144 -15.54 0.09 -0.48
CA LEU A 144 -15.19 -0.56 -1.74
C LEU A 144 -14.24 -1.75 -1.54
N ASP A 145 -13.34 -1.70 -0.57
CA ASP A 145 -12.50 -2.84 -0.21
C ASP A 145 -13.35 -4.03 0.31
N PHE A 146 -14.29 -3.76 1.23
CA PHE A 146 -15.23 -4.77 1.70
C PHE A 146 -16.12 -5.30 0.59
N LEU A 147 -16.60 -4.42 -0.30
CA LEU A 147 -17.40 -4.81 -1.45
C LEU A 147 -16.61 -5.72 -2.40
N TYR A 148 -15.34 -5.40 -2.63
CA TYR A 148 -14.46 -6.24 -3.44
C TYR A 148 -14.31 -7.64 -2.83
N LEU A 149 -14.02 -7.76 -1.54
CA LEU A 149 -13.91 -9.04 -0.85
C LEU A 149 -15.23 -9.83 -0.90
N LYS A 150 -16.37 -9.16 -0.73
CA LYS A 150 -17.69 -9.79 -0.84
C LYS A 150 -17.95 -10.37 -2.23
N LYS A 151 -17.53 -9.66 -3.28
CA LYS A 151 -17.68 -10.11 -4.68
C LYS A 151 -16.63 -11.15 -5.08
N HIS A 152 -15.49 -11.20 -4.39
CA HIS A 152 -14.36 -12.07 -4.69
C HIS A 152 -13.96 -12.93 -3.47
N PRO A 153 -14.82 -13.85 -2.99
CA PRO A 153 -14.56 -14.61 -1.75
C PRO A 153 -13.33 -15.52 -1.83
N GLY A 154 -12.83 -15.80 -3.05
CA GLY A 154 -11.61 -16.56 -3.31
C GLY A 154 -10.37 -15.71 -3.56
N PHE A 155 -10.40 -14.40 -3.28
CA PHE A 155 -9.31 -13.49 -3.61
C PHE A 155 -7.95 -13.97 -3.09
N ARG A 156 -7.08 -14.36 -4.01
CA ARG A 156 -5.85 -15.11 -3.76
C ARG A 156 -4.87 -14.36 -2.86
N ALA A 157 -4.57 -13.10 -3.17
CA ALA A 157 -3.59 -12.33 -2.40
C ALA A 157 -4.06 -12.10 -0.95
N PHE A 158 -5.35 -11.82 -0.72
CA PHE A 158 -5.87 -11.68 0.64
C PHE A 158 -5.81 -13.00 1.42
N ARG A 159 -6.14 -14.12 0.78
CA ARG A 159 -6.05 -15.45 1.41
C ARG A 159 -4.60 -15.83 1.75
N ALA A 160 -3.67 -15.53 0.86
CA ALA A 160 -2.25 -15.75 1.11
C ALA A 160 -1.73 -14.86 2.26
N TYR A 161 -2.10 -13.58 2.26
CA TYR A 161 -1.78 -12.67 3.36
C TYR A 161 -2.38 -13.12 4.69
N LEU A 162 -3.65 -13.50 4.72
CA LEU A 162 -4.32 -14.07 5.90
C LEU A 162 -3.59 -15.32 6.41
N GLY A 163 -3.17 -16.21 5.50
CA GLY A 163 -2.50 -17.46 5.82
C GLY A 163 -1.03 -17.33 6.27
N SER A 164 -0.41 -16.15 6.10
CA SER A 164 1.01 -15.92 6.42
C SER A 164 1.26 -15.70 7.92
N VAL A 165 0.63 -16.50 8.76
CA VAL A 165 0.74 -16.43 10.24
C VAL A 165 2.16 -16.69 10.68
N GLY A 166 2.69 -15.83 11.58
CA GLY A 166 4.03 -15.96 12.14
C GLY A 166 5.14 -15.49 11.19
N PHE A 167 4.82 -14.76 10.12
CA PHE A 167 5.85 -14.24 9.20
C PHE A 167 6.76 -13.24 9.92
N GLN A 168 8.02 -13.60 10.08
CA GLN A 168 9.02 -12.80 10.80
C GLN A 168 9.72 -11.82 9.87
N ASN A 169 9.99 -10.62 10.39
CA ASN A 169 10.84 -9.67 9.70
C ASN A 169 12.31 -10.05 9.83
N THR A 170 12.88 -10.55 8.75
CA THR A 170 14.32 -10.79 8.60
C THR A 170 14.93 -9.94 7.47
N PHE A 171 14.18 -8.95 6.99
CA PHE A 171 14.47 -8.17 5.78
C PHE A 171 14.89 -6.74 6.07
N LEU A 172 14.29 -6.10 7.08
CA LEU A 172 14.39 -4.67 7.35
C LEU A 172 14.68 -4.41 8.82
N ASP A 173 15.80 -3.83 9.12
CA ASP A 173 16.31 -3.59 10.48
C ASP A 173 15.56 -2.49 11.25
N PHE A 174 14.80 -1.66 10.57
CA PHE A 174 14.01 -0.60 11.18
C PHE A 174 12.59 -1.02 11.61
N PHE A 175 12.18 -2.26 11.33
CA PHE A 175 10.96 -2.87 11.88
C PHE A 175 11.29 -3.92 12.93
N ALA A 176 10.44 -4.05 13.95
CA ALA A 176 10.53 -5.14 14.91
C ALA A 176 10.37 -6.51 14.23
N PRO A 177 10.92 -7.60 14.79
CA PRO A 177 10.82 -8.93 14.19
C PRO A 177 9.40 -9.41 13.91
N ASP A 178 8.43 -9.04 14.74
CA ASP A 178 7.01 -9.42 14.68
C ASP A 178 6.12 -8.38 14.02
N ALA A 179 6.66 -7.25 13.55
CA ALA A 179 5.89 -6.12 13.03
C ALA A 179 4.95 -6.52 11.88
N PHE A 180 5.43 -7.38 10.98
CA PHE A 180 4.65 -7.79 9.80
C PHE A 180 3.50 -8.72 10.17
N ASP A 181 3.71 -9.65 11.10
CA ASP A 181 2.66 -10.56 11.57
C ASP A 181 1.61 -9.81 12.39
N ASN A 182 2.02 -8.90 13.27
CA ASN A 182 1.12 -8.05 14.04
C ASN A 182 0.25 -7.17 13.11
N ARG A 183 0.84 -6.61 12.06
CA ARG A 183 0.08 -5.81 11.08
C ARG A 183 -0.86 -6.69 10.25
N ARG A 184 -0.41 -7.89 9.85
CA ARG A 184 -1.24 -8.88 9.17
C ARG A 184 -2.48 -9.21 10.00
N GLU A 185 -2.31 -9.51 11.28
CA GLU A 185 -3.41 -9.81 12.19
C GLU A 185 -4.40 -8.64 12.28
N TYR A 186 -3.89 -7.42 12.44
CA TYR A 186 -4.72 -6.21 12.49
C TYR A 186 -5.55 -6.03 11.21
N ILE A 187 -4.90 -6.05 10.03
CA ILE A 187 -5.56 -5.82 8.74
C ILE A 187 -6.58 -6.93 8.42
N THR A 188 -6.21 -8.18 8.66
CA THR A 188 -7.12 -9.30 8.41
C THR A 188 -8.30 -9.28 9.35
N SER A 189 -8.09 -8.98 10.63
CA SER A 189 -9.17 -8.81 11.60
C SER A 189 -10.11 -7.68 11.20
N PHE A 190 -9.59 -6.56 10.69
CA PHE A 190 -10.40 -5.46 10.19
C PHE A 190 -11.31 -5.90 9.04
N TYR A 191 -10.77 -6.54 8.00
CA TYR A 191 -11.57 -6.94 6.83
C TYR A 191 -12.47 -8.16 7.06
N LEU A 192 -12.26 -8.93 8.11
CA LEU A 192 -13.14 -10.02 8.50
C LEU A 192 -14.35 -9.57 9.34
N GLN A 193 -14.38 -8.28 9.76
CA GLN A 193 -15.56 -7.75 10.44
C GLN A 193 -16.75 -7.64 9.47
N PRO A 194 -17.98 -7.89 9.95
CA PRO A 194 -19.17 -7.64 9.15
C PRO A 194 -19.29 -6.17 8.75
N ASN A 195 -19.49 -5.89 7.47
CA ASN A 195 -19.86 -4.58 6.98
C ASN A 195 -21.21 -4.68 6.25
N ASN A 196 -22.23 -4.01 6.80
CA ASN A 196 -23.63 -4.07 6.31
C ASN A 196 -24.02 -2.82 5.52
N HIS A 197 -23.10 -1.87 5.30
CA HIS A 197 -23.39 -0.57 4.66
C HIS A 197 -22.85 -0.47 3.22
N LEU A 198 -22.71 -1.62 2.54
CA LEU A 198 -22.11 -1.65 1.19
C LEU A 198 -23.09 -1.34 0.05
N ASP A 199 -24.40 -1.39 0.33
CA ASP A 199 -25.46 -1.06 -0.64
C ASP A 199 -25.79 0.45 -0.57
N ARG A 200 -24.90 1.27 -1.13
CA ARG A 200 -25.00 2.72 -1.16
C ARG A 200 -24.30 3.32 -2.37
N GLU A 201 -24.51 4.58 -2.62
CA GLU A 201 -23.71 5.35 -3.59
C GLU A 201 -22.31 5.66 -3.02
N TYR A 202 -21.33 5.71 -3.91
CA TYR A 202 -19.94 6.01 -3.62
C TYR A 202 -19.51 7.30 -4.33
N PRO A 203 -19.81 8.50 -3.75
CA PRO A 203 -19.63 9.79 -4.44
C PRO A 203 -18.17 10.20 -4.62
N TYR A 204 -17.26 9.67 -3.81
CA TYR A 204 -15.85 10.10 -3.81
C TYR A 204 -14.92 9.17 -4.58
N LEU A 205 -15.29 7.90 -4.73
CA LEU A 205 -14.59 6.91 -5.53
C LEU A 205 -15.58 5.82 -5.92
N THR A 206 -15.74 5.53 -7.20
CA THR A 206 -16.59 4.42 -7.64
C THR A 206 -15.82 3.11 -7.74
N GLU A 207 -16.52 1.97 -7.74
CA GLU A 207 -15.92 0.64 -7.98
C GLU A 207 -15.15 0.63 -9.32
N ALA A 208 -15.74 1.19 -10.37
CA ALA A 208 -15.10 1.28 -11.67
C ALA A 208 -13.83 2.16 -11.67
N ASP A 209 -13.78 3.21 -10.82
CA ASP A 209 -12.58 4.02 -10.67
C ASP A 209 -11.47 3.24 -9.96
N ALA A 210 -11.81 2.49 -8.91
CA ALA A 210 -10.87 1.63 -8.20
C ALA A 210 -10.31 0.53 -9.13
N ASP A 211 -11.16 -0.12 -9.94
CA ASP A 211 -10.75 -1.14 -10.90
C ASP A 211 -9.81 -0.56 -11.97
N ARG A 212 -10.17 0.59 -12.55
CA ARG A 212 -9.31 1.28 -13.53
C ARG A 212 -7.97 1.68 -12.93
N PHE A 213 -7.97 2.15 -11.68
CA PHE A 213 -6.72 2.49 -11.01
C PHE A 213 -5.81 1.26 -10.85
N VAL A 214 -6.34 0.13 -10.41
CA VAL A 214 -5.56 -1.10 -10.24
C VAL A 214 -4.94 -1.53 -11.58
N ASP A 215 -5.70 -1.52 -12.68
CA ASP A 215 -5.20 -1.89 -14.00
C ASP A 215 -4.12 -0.93 -14.50
N TYR A 216 -4.35 0.37 -14.32
CA TYR A 216 -3.37 1.41 -14.64
C TYR A 216 -2.09 1.24 -13.81
N ALA A 217 -2.21 1.05 -12.50
CA ALA A 217 -1.06 0.91 -11.61
C ALA A 217 -0.22 -0.32 -11.95
N VAL A 218 -0.83 -1.45 -12.27
CA VAL A 218 -0.12 -2.66 -12.70
C VAL A 218 0.68 -2.39 -13.97
N THR A 219 0.09 -1.72 -14.96
CA THR A 219 0.77 -1.38 -16.22
C THR A 219 1.98 -0.47 -16.00
N GLU A 220 1.78 0.61 -15.22
CA GLU A 220 2.84 1.57 -14.91
C GLU A 220 3.96 0.96 -14.07
N ILE A 221 3.61 0.12 -13.08
CA ILE A 221 4.60 -0.56 -12.26
C ILE A 221 5.45 -1.50 -13.12
N LEU A 222 4.84 -2.34 -13.95
CA LEU A 222 5.58 -3.25 -14.85
C LEU A 222 6.55 -2.48 -15.74
N SER A 223 6.10 -1.38 -16.36
CA SER A 223 6.97 -0.53 -17.19
C SER A 223 8.17 0.02 -16.41
N ARG A 224 7.96 0.49 -15.18
CA ARG A 224 9.04 1.02 -14.34
C ARG A 224 10.00 -0.06 -13.83
N LEU A 225 9.51 -1.29 -13.65
CA LEU A 225 10.36 -2.42 -13.24
C LEU A 225 11.34 -2.84 -14.34
N GLU A 226 11.03 -2.62 -15.62
CA GLU A 226 11.94 -2.85 -16.73
C GLU A 226 13.17 -1.90 -16.69
N GLU A 227 13.04 -0.77 -16.03
CA GLU A 227 14.11 0.25 -15.91
C GLU A 227 15.01 0.03 -14.67
N LEU A 228 14.74 -1.01 -13.86
CA LEU A 228 15.55 -1.29 -12.68
C LEU A 228 16.98 -1.72 -13.06
N PRO A 229 18.01 -1.19 -12.32
CA PRO A 229 19.42 -1.45 -12.62
C PRO A 229 19.83 -2.91 -12.46
#